data_44fc0300cfff08619dd6401e9e8b2032
#
_entry.id   44fc0300cfff08619dd6401e9e8b2032
#
_cell.length_a   1.000
_cell.length_b   1.000
_cell.length_c   1.000
_cell.angle_alpha   90.00
_cell.angle_beta   90.00
_cell.angle_gamma   90.00
#
_symmetry.space_group_name_H-M   'P 1'
#
loop_
_entity.id
_entity.type
_entity.pdbx_description
1 polymer ?
#
loop_
_entity_poly.entity_id
_entity_poly.type
_entity_poly.pdbx_seq_one_letter_code
_entity_poly.pdbx_strand_id
1 'polypeptide(L)'
;MDILLSDVETRVLGSLVEKELTTPEYYPLSLNALINACNQKSNRDPVMILEEEAVREALHALDKKGLAGPADNMVSRVSKYEHRLQEAYNFTRHEIAILAELLLRGPQTPGELRSRADRMHKFEDLGIVQSTLQRLMKREPPLVKLLPR
;
A
#
# COMPACT_ATOMS: atom_id res chain seq x y z
N MET A 1 14.53 8.16 -10.71
CA MET A 1 14.05 9.21 -9.81
C MET A 1 13.59 8.59 -8.50
N ASP A 2 14.14 9.04 -7.39
CA ASP A 2 13.73 8.53 -6.08
C ASP A 2 12.43 9.17 -5.65
N ILE A 3 11.50 8.34 -5.19
CA ILE A 3 10.21 8.81 -4.68
C ILE A 3 10.24 8.68 -3.17
N LEU A 4 10.16 9.82 -2.48
CA LEU A 4 10.10 9.84 -1.03
C LEU A 4 8.66 10.06 -0.60
N LEU A 5 8.20 9.24 0.34
CA LEU A 5 6.86 9.35 0.91
C LEU A 5 6.95 9.73 2.38
N SER A 6 6.06 10.62 2.81
CA SER A 6 5.90 10.92 4.24
C SER A 6 5.22 9.72 4.92
N ASP A 7 5.22 9.71 6.25
CA ASP A 7 4.54 8.67 7.03
C ASP A 7 3.04 8.62 6.72
N VAL A 8 2.41 9.78 6.53
CA VAL A 8 0.99 9.84 6.20
C VAL A 8 0.74 9.33 4.80
N GLU A 9 1.55 9.73 3.82
CA GLU A 9 1.44 9.25 2.44
C GLU A 9 1.62 7.73 2.38
N THR A 10 2.58 7.21 3.12
CA THR A 10 2.84 5.78 3.20
C THR A 10 1.63 5.02 3.74
N ARG A 11 1.00 5.54 4.82
CA ARG A 11 -0.20 4.94 5.38
C ARG A 11 -1.38 4.98 4.42
N VAL A 12 -1.59 6.10 3.75
CA VAL A 12 -2.69 6.26 2.78
C VAL A 12 -2.49 5.28 1.62
N LEU A 13 -1.30 5.23 1.06
CA LEU A 13 -1.01 4.35 -0.09
C LEU A 13 -1.16 2.88 0.30
N GLY A 14 -0.58 2.48 1.42
CA GLY A 14 -0.68 1.11 1.91
C GLY A 14 -2.11 0.69 2.17
N SER A 15 -2.92 1.59 2.73
CA SER A 15 -4.34 1.32 3.01
C SER A 15 -5.14 1.12 1.72
N LEU A 16 -4.89 1.93 0.70
CA LEU A 16 -5.56 1.76 -0.60
C LEU A 16 -5.22 0.41 -1.23
N VAL A 17 -3.95 0.05 -1.22
CA VAL A 17 -3.52 -1.24 -1.80
C VAL A 17 -4.13 -2.40 -1.03
N GLU A 18 -4.06 -2.36 0.30
CA GLU A 18 -4.61 -3.43 1.15
C GLU A 18 -6.09 -3.65 0.86
N LYS A 19 -6.87 -2.57 0.80
CA LYS A 19 -8.32 -2.71 0.63
C LYS A 19 -8.70 -3.20 -0.76
N GLU A 20 -7.93 -2.87 -1.77
CA GLU A 20 -8.13 -3.48 -3.09
C GLU A 20 -7.95 -4.99 -3.03
N LEU A 21 -6.94 -5.45 -2.30
CA LEU A 21 -6.61 -6.88 -2.22
C LEU A 21 -7.52 -7.66 -1.28
N THR A 22 -7.95 -7.06 -0.16
CA THR A 22 -8.73 -7.76 0.87
C THR A 22 -10.24 -7.59 0.73
N THR A 23 -10.70 -6.43 0.26
CA THR A 23 -12.12 -6.12 0.11
C THR A 23 -12.39 -5.43 -1.23
N PRO A 24 -12.11 -6.12 -2.35
CA PRO A 24 -12.24 -5.49 -3.67
C PRO A 24 -13.65 -4.99 -3.99
N GLU A 25 -14.68 -5.58 -3.39
CA GLU A 25 -16.06 -5.17 -3.58
C GLU A 25 -16.36 -3.77 -3.04
N TYR A 26 -15.52 -3.27 -2.13
CA TYR A 26 -15.66 -1.92 -1.55
C TYR A 26 -14.63 -0.93 -2.08
N TYR A 27 -13.83 -1.35 -3.03
CA TYR A 27 -12.79 -0.54 -3.62
C TYR A 27 -13.21 -0.05 -5.01
N PRO A 28 -12.98 1.21 -5.41
CA PRO A 28 -12.21 2.27 -4.73
C PRO A 28 -12.92 2.83 -3.49
N LEU A 29 -12.17 3.51 -2.62
CA LEU A 29 -12.64 3.93 -1.33
C LEU A 29 -13.17 5.37 -1.31
N SER A 30 -14.27 5.61 -0.59
CA SER A 30 -14.66 6.98 -0.24
C SER A 30 -13.62 7.57 0.72
N LEU A 31 -13.64 8.88 0.89
CA LEU A 31 -12.72 9.51 1.83
C LEU A 31 -12.91 8.98 3.26
N ASN A 32 -14.16 8.82 3.71
CA ASN A 32 -14.42 8.29 5.05
C ASN A 32 -13.90 6.86 5.21
N ALA A 33 -14.12 6.02 4.21
CA ALA A 33 -13.62 4.64 4.24
C ALA A 33 -12.08 4.63 4.28
N LEU A 34 -11.45 5.52 3.54
CA LEU A 34 -9.99 5.63 3.52
C LEU A 34 -9.45 6.11 4.88
N ILE A 35 -10.08 7.11 5.48
CA ILE A 35 -9.68 7.59 6.81
C ILE A 35 -9.78 6.45 7.83
N ASN A 36 -10.88 5.71 7.81
CA ASN A 36 -11.06 4.56 8.70
C ASN A 36 -10.00 3.49 8.47
N ALA A 37 -9.66 3.23 7.21
CA ALA A 37 -8.62 2.26 6.87
C ALA A 37 -7.25 2.70 7.38
N CYS A 38 -6.93 3.99 7.25
CA CYS A 38 -5.66 4.55 7.75
C CYS A 38 -5.55 4.44 9.26
N ASN A 39 -6.65 4.62 9.96
CA ASN A 39 -6.71 4.67 11.43
C ASN A 39 -7.01 3.32 12.07
N GLN A 40 -7.10 2.27 11.27
CA GLN A 40 -7.36 0.92 11.74
C GLN A 40 -6.32 0.51 12.78
N LYS A 41 -6.75 -0.20 13.84
CA LYS A 41 -5.84 -0.61 14.91
C LYS A 41 -5.09 -1.89 14.59
N SER A 42 -5.67 -2.76 13.77
CA SER A 42 -5.03 -4.01 13.36
C SER A 42 -4.24 -3.85 12.07
N ASN A 43 -3.19 -4.64 11.93
CA ASN A 43 -2.37 -4.69 10.72
C ASN A 43 -1.72 -3.34 10.37
N ARG A 44 -1.42 -2.55 11.39
CA ARG A 44 -0.77 -1.23 11.26
C ARG A 44 0.27 -1.08 12.35
N ASP A 45 1.43 -0.52 11.98
CA ASP A 45 2.47 -0.17 12.93
C ASP A 45 3.22 1.05 12.40
N PRO A 46 3.14 2.20 13.08
CA PRO A 46 2.35 2.44 14.30
C PRO A 46 0.86 2.60 13.99
N VAL A 47 0.03 2.48 15.02
CA VAL A 47 -1.37 2.87 14.89
C VAL A 47 -1.41 4.39 14.79
N MET A 48 -2.18 4.91 13.83
CA MET A 48 -2.30 6.34 13.61
C MET A 48 -3.74 6.81 13.85
N ILE A 49 -3.87 8.08 14.20
CA ILE A 49 -5.17 8.74 14.29
C ILE A 49 -5.08 9.98 13.41
N LEU A 50 -5.39 9.80 12.13
CA LEU A 50 -5.32 10.85 11.13
C LEU A 50 -6.67 11.53 10.97
N GLU A 51 -6.64 12.86 10.85
CA GLU A 51 -7.83 13.64 10.56
C GLU A 51 -8.02 13.78 9.05
N GLU A 52 -9.20 14.19 8.65
CA GLU A 52 -9.57 14.31 7.23
C GLU A 52 -8.57 15.15 6.46
N GLU A 53 -8.16 16.29 7.01
CA GLU A 53 -7.25 17.21 6.32
C GLU A 53 -5.90 16.54 6.01
N ALA A 54 -5.35 15.80 6.96
CA ALA A 54 -4.08 15.09 6.75
C ALA A 54 -4.19 14.07 5.63
N VAL A 55 -5.31 13.34 5.57
CA VAL A 55 -5.54 12.35 4.51
C VAL A 55 -5.72 13.03 3.16
N ARG A 56 -6.44 14.15 3.10
CA ARG A 56 -6.62 14.92 1.86
C ARG A 56 -5.30 15.44 1.34
N GLU A 57 -4.46 15.98 2.21
CA GLU A 57 -3.14 16.49 1.82
C GLU A 57 -2.26 15.36 1.28
N ALA A 58 -2.28 14.20 1.93
CA ALA A 58 -1.52 13.04 1.49
C ALA A 58 -2.01 12.54 0.12
N LEU A 59 -3.32 12.50 -0.11
CA LEU A 59 -3.88 12.14 -1.41
C LEU A 59 -3.43 13.10 -2.50
N HIS A 60 -3.43 14.39 -2.22
CA HIS A 60 -2.99 15.40 -3.17
C HIS A 60 -1.50 15.21 -3.53
N ALA A 61 -0.67 14.98 -2.53
CA ALA A 61 0.76 14.72 -2.75
C ALA A 61 0.99 13.44 -3.55
N LEU A 62 0.24 12.37 -3.25
CA LEU A 62 0.34 11.11 -3.98
C LEU A 62 -0.14 11.26 -5.42
N ASP A 63 -1.17 12.07 -5.65
CA ASP A 63 -1.67 12.34 -7.00
C ASP A 63 -0.59 13.03 -7.86
N LYS A 64 0.10 14.00 -7.28
CA LYS A 64 1.21 14.67 -7.96
C LYS A 64 2.35 13.70 -8.31
N LYS A 65 2.54 12.66 -7.49
CA LYS A 65 3.56 11.64 -7.72
C LYS A 65 3.08 10.53 -8.65
N GLY A 66 1.81 10.54 -9.05
CA GLY A 66 1.25 9.52 -9.92
C GLY A 66 0.98 8.19 -9.24
N LEU A 67 0.89 8.17 -7.89
CA LEU A 67 0.78 6.93 -7.12
C LEU A 67 -0.63 6.64 -6.61
N ALA A 68 -1.47 7.67 -6.49
CA ALA A 68 -2.86 7.53 -6.05
C ALA A 68 -3.64 8.77 -6.47
N GLY A 69 -4.95 8.70 -6.45
CA GLY A 69 -5.78 9.85 -6.77
C GLY A 69 -7.24 9.47 -6.91
N PRO A 70 -8.07 10.41 -7.39
CA PRO A 70 -9.49 10.15 -7.61
C PRO A 70 -9.70 9.07 -8.65
N ALA A 71 -10.62 8.14 -8.37
CA ALA A 71 -11.04 7.16 -9.35
C ALA A 71 -12.02 7.82 -10.33
N ASP A 72 -11.86 7.48 -11.60
CA ASP A 72 -12.78 7.96 -12.63
C ASP A 72 -14.07 7.13 -12.55
N ASN A 73 -15.05 7.65 -11.81
CA ASN A 73 -16.29 6.94 -11.56
C ASN A 73 -17.47 7.82 -11.98
N MET A 74 -17.97 7.60 -13.18
CA MET A 74 -19.08 8.38 -13.74
C MET A 74 -20.43 8.04 -13.11
N VAL A 75 -20.53 6.99 -12.32
CA VAL A 75 -21.78 6.49 -11.77
C VAL A 75 -22.04 7.01 -10.36
N SER A 76 -20.99 7.33 -9.60
CA SER A 76 -21.12 7.75 -8.21
C SER A 76 -21.04 9.26 -8.05
N ARG A 77 -21.90 9.82 -7.19
CA ARG A 77 -21.83 11.24 -6.79
C ARG A 77 -20.78 11.48 -5.72
N VAL A 78 -20.28 10.41 -5.09
CA VAL A 78 -19.28 10.49 -4.04
C VAL A 78 -17.92 10.23 -4.66
N SER A 79 -16.96 11.12 -4.40
CA SER A 79 -15.59 10.92 -4.85
C SER A 79 -15.01 9.67 -4.22
N LYS A 80 -14.38 8.84 -5.04
CA LYS A 80 -13.69 7.63 -4.61
C LYS A 80 -12.21 7.77 -4.95
N TYR A 81 -11.39 7.05 -4.22
CA TYR A 81 -9.94 7.14 -4.36
C TYR A 81 -9.32 5.77 -4.59
N GLU A 82 -8.27 5.75 -5.40
CA GLU A 82 -7.57 4.52 -5.79
C GLU A 82 -6.06 4.76 -5.82
N HIS A 83 -5.29 3.68 -5.67
CA HIS A 83 -3.86 3.76 -5.95
C HIS A 83 -3.63 3.53 -7.44
N ARG A 84 -2.44 3.89 -7.91
CA ARG A 84 -2.05 3.75 -9.32
C ARG A 84 -0.71 3.04 -9.46
N LEU A 85 -0.42 2.11 -8.53
CA LEU A 85 0.86 1.41 -8.52
C LEU A 85 1.02 0.50 -9.74
N GLN A 86 -0.07 -0.08 -10.24
CA GLN A 86 0.02 -0.95 -11.41
C GLN A 86 0.37 -0.17 -12.67
N GLU A 87 -0.20 1.02 -12.84
CA GLU A 87 0.13 1.88 -13.98
C GLU A 87 1.56 2.39 -13.88
N ALA A 88 2.04 2.65 -12.66
CA ALA A 88 3.38 3.17 -12.44
C ALA A 88 4.46 2.10 -12.55
N TYR A 89 4.21 0.86 -12.08
CA TYR A 89 5.25 -0.16 -11.92
C TYR A 89 4.93 -1.53 -12.49
N ASN A 90 3.67 -1.87 -12.71
CA ASN A 90 3.24 -3.18 -13.21
C ASN A 90 3.74 -4.34 -12.32
N PHE A 91 3.28 -4.36 -11.08
CA PHE A 91 3.66 -5.39 -10.09
C PHE A 91 2.93 -6.71 -10.30
N THR A 92 3.59 -7.83 -9.94
CA THR A 92 2.91 -9.10 -9.75
C THR A 92 2.08 -9.06 -8.47
N ARG A 93 1.17 -10.03 -8.29
CA ARG A 93 0.35 -10.12 -7.08
C ARG A 93 1.21 -10.34 -5.83
N HIS A 94 2.26 -11.13 -5.95
CA HIS A 94 3.21 -11.35 -4.85
C HIS A 94 3.91 -10.04 -4.47
N GLU A 95 4.36 -9.30 -5.47
CA GLU A 95 5.06 -8.04 -5.23
C GLU A 95 4.18 -7.02 -4.53
N ILE A 96 2.95 -6.84 -5.02
CA ILE A 96 2.07 -5.81 -4.45
C ILE A 96 1.62 -6.14 -3.03
N ALA A 97 1.42 -7.43 -2.72
CA ALA A 97 1.06 -7.85 -1.36
C ALA A 97 2.21 -7.57 -0.38
N ILE A 98 3.44 -7.87 -0.77
CA ILE A 98 4.63 -7.58 0.05
C ILE A 98 4.76 -6.07 0.27
N LEU A 99 4.62 -5.27 -0.79
CA LEU A 99 4.72 -3.82 -0.68
C LEU A 99 3.65 -3.24 0.25
N ALA A 100 2.41 -3.72 0.13
CA ALA A 100 1.33 -3.25 1.01
C ALA A 100 1.66 -3.53 2.48
N GLU A 101 2.15 -4.71 2.77
CA GLU A 101 2.50 -5.09 4.15
C GLU A 101 3.65 -4.22 4.68
N LEU A 102 4.67 -3.99 3.87
CA LEU A 102 5.79 -3.14 4.26
C LEU A 102 5.36 -1.68 4.45
N LEU A 103 4.49 -1.16 3.60
CA LEU A 103 3.97 0.20 3.73
C LEU A 103 3.18 0.38 5.02
N LEU A 104 2.45 -0.65 5.44
CA LEU A 104 1.58 -0.56 6.62
C LEU A 104 2.31 -0.81 7.95
N ARG A 105 3.36 -1.62 7.95
CA ARG A 105 4.05 -2.00 9.19
C ARG A 105 5.53 -1.64 9.23
N GLY A 106 6.14 -1.28 8.11
CA GLY A 106 7.57 -1.00 8.08
C GLY A 106 8.42 -2.26 8.00
N PRO A 107 9.70 -2.19 8.43
CA PRO A 107 10.64 -3.30 8.26
C PRO A 107 10.18 -4.59 8.92
N GLN A 108 10.32 -5.70 8.20
CA GLN A 108 9.89 -7.02 8.67
C GLN A 108 10.83 -8.09 8.11
N THR A 109 10.89 -9.22 8.79
CA THR A 109 11.61 -10.39 8.30
C THR A 109 10.78 -11.09 7.22
N PRO A 110 11.41 -11.92 6.35
CA PRO A 110 10.65 -12.68 5.36
C PRO A 110 9.58 -13.58 5.98
N GLY A 111 9.85 -14.17 7.15
CA GLY A 111 8.86 -15.00 7.84
C GLY A 111 7.64 -14.21 8.31
N GLU A 112 7.87 -13.01 8.84
CA GLU A 112 6.79 -12.11 9.22
C GLU A 112 5.96 -11.69 8.01
N LEU A 113 6.63 -11.36 6.90
CA LEU A 113 5.94 -10.98 5.67
C LEU A 113 5.08 -12.11 5.15
N ARG A 114 5.59 -13.33 5.16
CA ARG A 114 4.82 -14.50 4.72
C ARG A 114 3.53 -14.64 5.52
N SER A 115 3.63 -14.58 6.83
CA SER A 115 2.49 -14.74 7.73
C SER A 115 1.49 -13.59 7.60
N ARG A 116 1.98 -12.35 7.62
CA ARG A 116 1.13 -11.16 7.68
C ARG A 116 0.52 -10.78 6.35
N ALA A 117 1.20 -11.05 5.23
CA ALA A 117 0.67 -10.77 3.90
C ALA A 117 -0.32 -11.82 3.40
N ASP A 118 -0.47 -12.93 4.11
CA ASP A 118 -1.35 -14.03 3.70
C ASP A 118 -2.79 -13.58 3.43
N ARG A 119 -3.30 -12.63 4.20
CA ARG A 119 -4.66 -12.11 4.01
C ARG A 119 -4.84 -11.38 2.67
N MET A 120 -3.74 -10.90 2.09
CA MET A 120 -3.77 -10.19 0.82
C MET A 120 -3.46 -11.09 -0.37
N HIS A 121 -2.51 -12.00 -0.19
CA HIS A 121 -2.15 -12.99 -1.21
C HIS A 121 -1.33 -14.08 -0.55
N LYS A 122 -1.73 -15.33 -0.77
CA LYS A 122 -1.06 -16.47 -0.16
C LYS A 122 0.32 -16.71 -0.76
N PHE A 123 1.29 -16.95 0.10
CA PHE A 123 2.65 -17.36 -0.28
C PHE A 123 2.82 -18.84 0.08
N GLU A 124 3.05 -19.67 -0.92
CA GLU A 124 3.13 -21.12 -0.74
C GLU A 124 4.28 -21.52 0.18
N ASP A 125 5.41 -20.81 0.09
CA ASP A 125 6.57 -21.09 0.93
C ASP A 125 7.41 -19.82 1.11
N LEU A 126 8.40 -19.90 2.00
CA LEU A 126 9.28 -18.81 2.31
C LEU A 126 10.15 -18.42 1.10
N GLY A 127 10.48 -19.37 0.25
CA GLY A 127 11.30 -19.11 -0.94
C GLY A 127 10.63 -18.14 -1.90
N ILE A 128 9.30 -18.21 -2.02
CA ILE A 128 8.54 -17.28 -2.87
C ILE A 128 8.61 -15.86 -2.31
N VAL A 129 8.54 -15.70 -0.99
CA VAL A 129 8.71 -14.39 -0.35
C VAL A 129 10.11 -13.85 -0.64
N GLN A 130 11.12 -14.67 -0.46
CA GLN A 130 12.51 -14.27 -0.68
C GLN A 130 12.77 -13.87 -2.14
N SER A 131 12.25 -14.65 -3.11
CA SER A 131 12.43 -14.31 -4.53
C SER A 131 11.67 -13.05 -4.90
N THR A 132 10.51 -12.82 -4.31
CA THR A 132 9.73 -11.60 -4.51
C THR A 132 10.51 -10.38 -4.01
N LEU A 133 11.09 -10.47 -2.82
CA LEU A 133 11.92 -9.40 -2.26
C LEU A 133 13.13 -9.12 -3.15
N GLN A 134 13.77 -10.16 -3.69
CA GLN A 134 14.89 -9.99 -4.61
C GLN A 134 14.49 -9.22 -5.87
N ARG A 135 13.33 -9.51 -6.44
CA ARG A 135 12.84 -8.78 -7.61
C ARG A 135 12.62 -7.31 -7.29
N LEU A 136 12.03 -7.02 -6.12
CA LEU A 136 11.77 -5.64 -5.70
C LEU A 136 13.08 -4.88 -5.44
N MET A 137 14.10 -5.56 -4.91
CA MET A 137 15.43 -4.97 -4.70
C MET A 137 16.16 -4.69 -6.01
N LYS A 138 15.88 -5.47 -7.06
CA LYS A 138 16.55 -5.33 -8.36
C LYS A 138 15.91 -4.30 -9.28
N ARG A 139 14.77 -3.74 -8.92
CA ARG A 139 14.14 -2.70 -9.73
C ARG A 139 14.99 -1.43 -9.75
N GLU A 140 14.83 -0.61 -10.78
CA GLU A 140 15.55 0.64 -10.98
C GLU A 140 14.58 1.83 -10.89
N PRO A 141 14.56 2.61 -9.79
CA PRO A 141 15.35 2.40 -8.56
C PRO A 141 14.79 1.25 -7.70
N PRO A 142 15.61 0.71 -6.79
CA PRO A 142 15.13 -0.33 -5.88
C PRO A 142 13.98 0.17 -5.01
N LEU A 143 12.97 -0.68 -4.82
CA LEU A 143 11.80 -0.32 -4.00
C LEU A 143 11.89 -0.89 -2.59
N VAL A 144 12.73 -1.89 -2.38
CA VAL A 144 12.94 -2.56 -1.11
C VAL A 144 14.43 -2.71 -0.89
N LYS A 145 14.86 -2.63 0.36
CA LYS A 145 16.26 -2.86 0.71
C LYS A 145 16.36 -3.72 1.97
N LEU A 146 17.51 -4.38 2.10
CA LEU A 146 17.82 -5.17 3.30
C LEU A 146 18.46 -4.25 4.32
N LEU A 147 17.87 -4.19 5.52
CA LEU A 147 18.42 -3.39 6.61
C LEU A 147 19.44 -4.21 7.39
N PRO A 148 20.44 -3.56 7.99
CA PRO A 148 21.38 -4.24 8.90
C PRO A 148 20.64 -4.83 10.09
N ARG A 149 21.14 -5.95 10.57
CA ARG A 149 20.63 -6.56 11.80
C ARG A 149 21.22 -5.85 13.02
#